data_accab6c4cb2a6f5f2d4149af75dd10ee
#
_entry.id   accab6c4cb2a6f5f2d4149af75dd10ee
#
_cell.length_a   1.000
_cell.length_b   1.000
_cell.length_c   1.000
_cell.angle_alpha   90.00
_cell.angle_beta   90.00
_cell.angle_gamma   90.00
#
_symmetry.space_group_name_H-M   'P 1'
#
loop_
_entity.id
_entity.type
_entity.pdbx_description
1 polymer ?
#
loop_
_entity_poly.entity_id
_entity_poly.type
_entity_poly.pdbx_seq_one_letter_code
_entity_poly.pdbx_strand_id
1 'polypeptide(L)'
;MKFVCPLIVVRDMEVSRAFYEEVLGQKVGYDLGENVSFEGGFAIHLRSHFADLIGVDEDDILRGPKNAELYFEEDDLDAFLERLNGMDSVKYVHGVVEQPWGQRAVRLYDPDMHIIEVGEPMESVVRRFLARGFSVEETARRTSMPEEFVRQCA
;
A
#
# COMPACT_ATOMS: atom_id res chain seq x y z
N MET A 1 4.99 26.18 1.68
CA MET A 1 4.81 24.93 2.46
C MET A 1 5.33 23.77 1.62
N LYS A 2 5.95 22.75 2.25
CA LYS A 2 6.38 21.51 1.60
C LYS A 2 5.64 20.36 2.29
N PHE A 3 4.93 19.54 1.52
CA PHE A 3 4.41 18.27 2.01
C PHE A 3 5.60 17.30 2.27
N VAL A 4 5.59 16.57 3.37
CA VAL A 4 6.69 15.67 3.76
C VAL A 4 6.26 14.23 3.59
N CYS A 5 5.25 13.78 4.35
CA CYS A 5 4.73 12.41 4.27
C CYS A 5 3.34 12.32 4.93
N PRO A 6 2.52 11.32 4.58
CA PRO A 6 1.41 10.90 5.41
C PRO A 6 1.93 10.26 6.71
N LEU A 7 1.16 10.43 7.79
CA LEU A 7 1.43 9.79 9.06
C LEU A 7 0.17 9.04 9.49
N ILE A 8 0.34 7.78 9.87
CA ILE A 8 -0.75 6.94 10.40
C ILE A 8 -0.49 6.61 11.86
N VAL A 9 -1.55 6.53 12.64
CA VAL A 9 -1.47 6.32 14.08
C VAL A 9 -1.68 4.85 14.41
N VAL A 10 -0.75 4.27 15.16
CA VAL A 10 -0.71 2.86 15.51
C VAL A 10 -0.72 2.66 17.03
N ARG A 11 -1.33 1.58 17.51
CA ARG A 11 -1.42 1.30 18.94
C ARG A 11 -0.17 0.64 19.52
N ASP A 12 0.51 -0.15 18.71
CA ASP A 12 1.69 -0.90 19.09
C ASP A 12 2.76 -0.70 18.02
N MET A 13 3.83 -0.01 18.42
CA MET A 13 4.91 0.35 17.49
C MET A 13 5.66 -0.88 16.97
N GLU A 14 5.93 -1.86 17.83
CA GLU A 14 6.70 -3.06 17.45
C GLU A 14 5.90 -3.93 16.51
N VAL A 15 4.62 -4.17 16.82
CA VAL A 15 3.72 -4.97 15.98
C VAL A 15 3.50 -4.31 14.61
N SER A 16 3.28 -3.00 14.59
CA SER A 16 3.06 -2.29 13.32
C SER A 16 4.34 -2.20 12.50
N ARG A 17 5.47 -1.91 13.13
CA ARG A 17 6.78 -1.91 12.47
C ARG A 17 7.09 -3.27 11.83
N ALA A 18 6.94 -4.36 12.59
CA ALA A 18 7.14 -5.72 12.06
C ALA A 18 6.24 -6.00 10.85
N PHE A 19 4.97 -5.58 10.89
CA PHE A 19 4.08 -5.71 9.74
C PHE A 19 4.61 -4.99 8.50
N TYR A 20 5.01 -3.72 8.61
CA TYR A 20 5.50 -2.96 7.46
C TYR A 20 6.84 -3.49 6.94
N GLU A 21 7.75 -3.94 7.82
CA GLU A 21 9.03 -4.51 7.42
C GLU A 21 8.88 -5.93 6.84
N GLU A 22 8.15 -6.83 7.49
CA GLU A 22 8.11 -8.25 7.14
C GLU A 22 7.06 -8.57 6.07
N VAL A 23 5.88 -7.94 6.15
CA VAL A 23 4.79 -8.20 5.19
C VAL A 23 4.96 -7.36 3.93
N LEU A 24 5.25 -6.06 4.09
CA LEU A 24 5.31 -5.10 2.99
C LEU A 24 6.73 -4.77 2.52
N GLY A 25 7.78 -5.37 3.13
CA GLY A 25 9.17 -5.19 2.74
C GLY A 25 9.69 -3.75 2.89
N GLN A 26 9.02 -2.93 3.72
CA GLN A 26 9.40 -1.52 3.89
C GLN A 26 10.65 -1.39 4.76
N LYS A 27 11.50 -0.42 4.45
CA LYS A 27 12.72 -0.15 5.20
C LYS A 27 12.53 1.08 6.08
N VAL A 28 12.96 0.95 7.34
CA VAL A 28 12.97 2.08 8.27
C VAL A 28 14.01 3.11 7.83
N GLY A 29 13.56 4.35 7.67
CA GLY A 29 14.42 5.50 7.41
C GLY A 29 14.93 6.13 8.71
N TYR A 30 14.02 6.48 9.60
CA TYR A 30 14.32 7.03 10.94
C TYR A 30 13.42 6.39 11.98
N ASP A 31 14.03 6.04 13.12
CA ASP A 31 13.36 5.53 14.31
C ASP A 31 13.58 6.52 15.46
N LEU A 32 12.50 7.12 15.94
CA LEU A 32 12.49 8.07 17.07
C LEU A 32 11.71 7.52 18.26
N GLY A 33 11.51 6.19 18.34
CA GLY A 33 10.72 5.52 19.38
C GLY A 33 9.23 5.60 19.10
N GLU A 34 8.58 6.68 19.48
CA GLU A 34 7.14 6.89 19.25
C GLU A 34 6.77 7.30 17.82
N ASN A 35 7.76 7.56 16.96
CA ASN A 35 7.56 7.87 15.54
C ASN A 35 8.61 7.14 14.71
N VAL A 36 8.18 6.34 13.75
CA VAL A 36 9.04 5.63 12.80
C VAL A 36 8.65 6.02 11.39
N SER A 37 9.62 6.54 10.63
CA SER A 37 9.44 6.82 9.20
C SER A 37 10.07 5.74 8.33
N PHE A 38 9.46 5.48 7.19
CA PHE A 38 9.92 4.51 6.19
C PHE A 38 10.46 5.20 4.94
N GLU A 39 11.43 4.56 4.28
CA GLU A 39 12.01 5.04 3.00
C GLU A 39 10.93 5.20 1.91
N GLY A 40 9.82 4.45 2.00
CA GLY A 40 8.65 4.57 1.14
C GLY A 40 7.87 5.89 1.27
N GLY A 41 8.30 6.81 2.16
CA GLY A 41 7.74 8.16 2.23
C GLY A 41 6.50 8.31 3.10
N PHE A 42 6.28 7.41 4.05
CA PHE A 42 5.24 7.52 5.09
C PHE A 42 5.82 7.27 6.49
N ALA A 43 5.04 7.52 7.52
CA ALA A 43 5.43 7.29 8.91
C ALA A 43 4.31 6.65 9.72
N ILE A 44 4.69 5.92 10.78
CA ILE A 44 3.79 5.46 11.84
C ILE A 44 4.10 6.20 13.13
N HIS A 45 3.07 6.49 13.92
CA HIS A 45 3.18 7.23 15.18
C HIS A 45 2.39 6.52 16.27
N LEU A 46 3.01 6.36 17.45
CA LEU A 46 2.37 5.71 18.59
C LEU A 46 1.14 6.52 19.05
N ARG A 47 0.01 5.85 19.20
CA ARG A 47 -1.31 6.46 19.47
C ARG A 47 -1.31 7.32 20.75
N SER A 48 -0.75 6.82 21.86
CA SER A 48 -0.66 7.56 23.12
C SER A 48 0.11 8.87 22.98
N HIS A 49 1.29 8.81 22.36
CA HIS A 49 2.09 10.00 22.13
C HIS A 49 1.44 10.98 21.15
N PHE A 50 0.79 10.48 20.10
CA PHE A 50 0.05 11.32 19.17
C PHE A 50 -1.14 12.02 19.83
N ALA A 51 -1.89 11.32 20.70
CA ALA A 51 -2.99 11.89 21.47
C ALA A 51 -2.51 13.05 22.36
N ASP A 52 -1.38 12.87 23.05
CA ASP A 52 -0.76 13.93 23.87
C ASP A 52 -0.40 15.16 23.02
N LEU A 53 0.18 14.96 21.84
CA LEU A 53 0.59 16.04 20.94
C LEU A 53 -0.58 16.89 20.44
N ILE A 54 -1.73 16.27 20.18
CA ILE A 54 -2.92 16.98 19.68
C ILE A 54 -3.91 17.36 20.78
N GLY A 55 -3.65 16.96 22.03
CA GLY A 55 -4.43 17.35 23.19
C GLY A 55 -5.82 16.69 23.26
N VAL A 56 -5.93 15.42 22.87
CA VAL A 56 -7.18 14.63 22.95
C VAL A 56 -6.98 13.39 23.81
N ASP A 57 -8.09 12.76 24.22
CA ASP A 57 -8.04 11.44 24.83
C ASP A 57 -7.63 10.38 23.79
N GLU A 58 -6.81 9.41 24.20
CA GLU A 58 -6.39 8.33 23.32
C GLU A 58 -7.57 7.55 22.74
N ASP A 59 -8.67 7.43 23.49
CA ASP A 59 -9.88 6.73 23.06
C ASP A 59 -10.68 7.49 21.98
N ASP A 60 -10.41 8.78 21.79
CA ASP A 60 -11.01 9.58 20.70
C ASP A 60 -10.36 9.25 19.33
N ILE A 61 -9.19 8.59 19.31
CA ILE A 61 -8.52 8.19 18.08
C ILE A 61 -9.15 6.90 17.56
N LEU A 62 -9.92 7.01 16.49
CA LEU A 62 -10.66 5.91 15.89
C LEU A 62 -9.70 4.88 15.25
N ARG A 63 -10.02 3.60 15.44
CA ARG A 63 -9.33 2.49 14.80
C ARG A 63 -9.93 2.21 13.41
N GLY A 64 -9.10 2.23 12.37
CA GLY A 64 -9.47 1.75 11.04
C GLY A 64 -10.62 2.52 10.38
N PRO A 65 -10.53 3.82 10.17
CA PRO A 65 -11.64 4.66 9.70
C PRO A 65 -12.09 4.40 8.25
N LYS A 66 -11.52 3.47 7.51
CA LYS A 66 -11.91 3.06 6.13
C LYS A 66 -12.13 4.23 5.14
N ASN A 67 -11.51 5.37 5.36
CA ASN A 67 -11.60 6.57 4.54
C ASN A 67 -10.24 6.98 3.95
N ALA A 68 -9.23 6.13 4.13
CA ALA A 68 -7.89 6.26 3.58
C ALA A 68 -7.30 4.87 3.34
N GLU A 69 -6.36 4.79 2.43
CA GLU A 69 -5.54 3.60 2.20
C GLU A 69 -4.09 4.01 1.90
N LEU A 70 -3.15 3.13 2.20
CA LEU A 70 -1.78 3.21 1.70
C LEU A 70 -1.67 2.29 0.49
N TYR A 71 -1.26 2.86 -0.64
CA TYR A 71 -1.08 2.13 -1.89
C TYR A 71 0.40 1.80 -2.10
N PHE A 72 0.66 0.53 -2.40
CA PHE A 72 1.96 -0.03 -2.74
C PHE A 72 1.89 -0.72 -4.09
N GLU A 73 2.99 -0.70 -4.84
CA GLU A 73 3.15 -1.48 -6.06
C GLU A 73 4.11 -2.64 -5.82
N GLU A 74 3.77 -3.80 -6.39
CA GLU A 74 4.57 -5.01 -6.34
C GLU A 74 4.73 -5.59 -7.75
N ASP A 75 5.98 -5.68 -8.19
CA ASP A 75 6.32 -6.17 -9.54
C ASP A 75 5.94 -7.64 -9.75
N ASP A 76 6.10 -8.47 -8.72
CA ASP A 76 5.69 -9.88 -8.71
C ASP A 76 4.56 -10.11 -7.70
N LEU A 77 3.36 -9.66 -8.07
CA LEU A 77 2.18 -9.80 -7.23
C LEU A 77 1.87 -11.28 -6.90
N ASP A 78 2.18 -12.22 -7.80
CA ASP A 78 1.91 -13.65 -7.56
C ASP A 78 2.85 -14.20 -6.49
N ALA A 79 4.16 -13.90 -6.54
CA ALA A 79 5.10 -14.26 -5.49
C ALA A 79 4.78 -13.59 -4.14
N PHE A 80 4.31 -12.34 -4.16
CA PHE A 80 3.83 -11.66 -2.96
C PHE A 80 2.65 -12.40 -2.32
N LEU A 81 1.66 -12.79 -3.12
CA LEU A 81 0.49 -13.52 -2.64
C LEU A 81 0.84 -14.91 -2.10
N GLU A 82 1.77 -15.63 -2.74
CA GLU A 82 2.27 -16.91 -2.24
C GLU A 82 2.94 -16.74 -0.87
N ARG A 83 3.72 -15.69 -0.67
CA ARG A 83 4.32 -15.38 0.62
C ARG A 83 3.26 -15.09 1.69
N LEU A 84 2.21 -14.33 1.35
CA LEU A 84 1.12 -14.03 2.27
C LEU A 84 0.32 -15.27 2.70
N ASN A 85 0.17 -16.27 1.83
CA ASN A 85 -0.54 -17.51 2.14
C ASN A 85 0.05 -18.30 3.32
N GLY A 86 1.32 -18.05 3.67
CA GLY A 86 1.99 -18.63 4.84
C GLY A 86 1.87 -17.80 6.13
N MET A 87 1.16 -16.65 6.08
CA MET A 87 1.10 -15.69 7.18
C MET A 87 -0.31 -15.60 7.76
N ASP A 88 -0.61 -16.39 8.82
CA ASP A 88 -1.93 -16.42 9.48
C ASP A 88 -2.35 -15.06 10.09
N SER A 89 -1.39 -14.17 10.32
CA SER A 89 -1.63 -12.84 10.89
C SER A 89 -2.21 -11.84 9.89
N VAL A 90 -2.12 -12.11 8.59
CA VAL A 90 -2.60 -11.21 7.54
C VAL A 90 -4.12 -11.30 7.41
N LYS A 91 -4.79 -10.15 7.53
CA LYS A 91 -6.23 -10.04 7.37
C LYS A 91 -6.55 -9.34 6.06
N TYR A 92 -7.39 -9.95 5.24
CA TYR A 92 -7.80 -9.38 3.97
C TYR A 92 -9.07 -8.54 4.09
N VAL A 93 -9.12 -7.42 3.38
CA VAL A 93 -10.37 -6.73 3.01
C VAL A 93 -11.07 -7.56 1.95
N HIS A 94 -10.32 -7.97 0.92
CA HIS A 94 -10.71 -8.92 -0.12
C HIS A 94 -9.46 -9.51 -0.79
N GLY A 95 -9.60 -10.66 -1.42
CA GLY A 95 -8.54 -11.26 -2.23
C GLY A 95 -8.24 -10.45 -3.49
N VAL A 96 -7.43 -11.03 -4.39
CA VAL A 96 -7.08 -10.36 -5.65
C VAL A 96 -8.32 -10.07 -6.50
N VAL A 97 -8.41 -8.84 -6.99
CA VAL A 97 -9.43 -8.38 -7.94
C VAL A 97 -8.73 -7.70 -9.11
N GLU A 98 -9.11 -8.08 -10.33
CA GLU A 98 -8.72 -7.34 -11.52
C GLU A 98 -9.66 -6.15 -11.69
N GLN A 99 -9.09 -4.96 -11.67
CA GLN A 99 -9.82 -3.71 -11.83
C GLN A 99 -10.30 -3.52 -13.30
N PRO A 100 -11.28 -2.66 -13.56
CA PRO A 100 -11.76 -2.39 -14.93
C PRO A 100 -10.67 -2.00 -15.94
N TRP A 101 -9.59 -1.38 -15.46
CA TRP A 101 -8.41 -1.01 -16.26
C TRP A 101 -7.35 -2.11 -16.36
N GLY A 102 -7.66 -3.32 -15.86
CA GLY A 102 -6.81 -4.50 -15.99
C GLY A 102 -5.76 -4.69 -14.92
N GLN A 103 -5.59 -3.76 -13.99
CA GLN A 103 -4.67 -3.90 -12.86
C GLN A 103 -5.22 -4.93 -11.86
N ARG A 104 -4.39 -5.88 -11.47
CA ARG A 104 -4.71 -6.77 -10.33
C ARG A 104 -4.24 -6.09 -9.06
N ALA A 105 -5.08 -6.11 -8.03
CA ALA A 105 -4.74 -5.59 -6.71
C ALA A 105 -5.38 -6.47 -5.62
N VAL A 106 -4.74 -6.52 -4.46
CA VAL A 106 -5.25 -7.10 -3.22
C VAL A 106 -5.35 -6.02 -2.17
N ARG A 107 -6.38 -6.10 -1.31
CA ARG A 107 -6.48 -5.22 -0.16
C ARG A 107 -6.45 -6.02 1.14
N LEU A 108 -5.60 -5.58 2.05
CA LEU A 108 -5.43 -6.17 3.37
C LEU A 108 -5.48 -5.10 4.46
N TYR A 109 -5.53 -5.54 5.70
CA TYR A 109 -5.47 -4.66 6.86
C TYR A 109 -4.10 -4.74 7.51
N ASP A 110 -3.58 -3.60 7.95
CA ASP A 110 -2.51 -3.57 8.93
C ASP A 110 -3.03 -3.95 10.34
N PRO A 111 -2.17 -4.07 11.37
CA PRO A 111 -2.59 -4.44 12.73
C PRO A 111 -3.62 -3.51 13.35
N ASP A 112 -3.65 -2.25 12.95
CA ASP A 112 -4.61 -1.23 13.41
C ASP A 112 -5.80 -1.02 12.49
N MET A 113 -5.98 -1.90 11.49
CA MET A 113 -7.10 -1.92 10.54
C MET A 113 -7.08 -0.76 9.52
N HIS A 114 -5.90 -0.16 9.25
CA HIS A 114 -5.75 0.68 8.08
C HIS A 114 -5.77 -0.18 6.82
N ILE A 115 -6.37 0.36 5.76
CA ILE A 115 -6.43 -0.34 4.47
C ILE A 115 -5.09 -0.18 3.75
N ILE A 116 -4.54 -1.30 3.33
CA ILE A 116 -3.35 -1.39 2.49
C ILE A 116 -3.77 -1.98 1.16
N GLU A 117 -3.55 -1.26 0.07
CA GLU A 117 -3.66 -1.79 -1.29
C GLU A 117 -2.28 -2.15 -1.80
N VAL A 118 -2.14 -3.37 -2.35
CA VAL A 118 -0.96 -3.78 -3.09
C VAL A 118 -1.41 -4.17 -4.50
N GLY A 119 -0.94 -3.42 -5.50
CA GLY A 119 -1.30 -3.59 -6.90
C GLY A 119 -0.11 -3.82 -7.82
N GLU A 120 -0.38 -4.30 -9.02
CA GLU A 120 0.61 -4.36 -10.09
C GLU A 120 0.98 -2.94 -10.53
N PRO A 121 2.28 -2.63 -10.82
CA PRO A 121 2.64 -1.42 -11.53
C PRO A 121 1.93 -1.34 -12.88
N MET A 122 1.50 -0.15 -13.29
CA MET A 122 0.78 0.01 -14.56
C MET A 122 1.64 -0.36 -15.78
N GLU A 123 2.96 -0.27 -15.68
CA GLU A 123 3.90 -0.77 -16.69
C GLU A 123 3.73 -2.28 -16.91
N SER A 124 3.59 -3.05 -15.84
CA SER A 124 3.39 -4.51 -15.90
C SER A 124 2.03 -4.86 -16.51
N VAL A 125 0.99 -4.10 -16.17
CA VAL A 125 -0.35 -4.23 -16.78
C VAL A 125 -0.29 -3.97 -18.29
N VAL A 126 0.34 -2.87 -18.70
CA VAL A 126 0.50 -2.51 -20.11
C VAL A 126 1.26 -3.59 -20.87
N ARG A 127 2.43 -4.03 -20.37
CA ARG A 127 3.22 -5.11 -21.00
C ARG A 127 2.41 -6.39 -21.16
N ARG A 128 1.58 -6.73 -20.18
CA ARG A 128 0.70 -7.90 -20.24
C ARG A 128 -0.35 -7.81 -21.35
N PHE A 129 -0.95 -6.64 -21.59
CA PHE A 129 -1.88 -6.44 -22.69
C PHE A 129 -1.17 -6.47 -24.06
N LEU A 130 -0.03 -5.80 -24.19
CA LEU A 130 0.77 -5.83 -25.43
C LEU A 130 1.22 -7.26 -25.78
N ALA A 131 1.68 -8.04 -24.78
CA ALA A 131 2.06 -9.44 -24.95
C ALA A 131 0.88 -10.34 -25.38
N ARG A 132 -0.37 -9.95 -25.08
CA ARG A 132 -1.58 -10.63 -25.54
C ARG A 132 -2.00 -10.21 -26.97
N GLY A 133 -1.23 -9.33 -27.61
CA GLY A 133 -1.48 -8.87 -29.00
C GLY A 133 -2.41 -7.65 -29.11
N PHE A 134 -2.72 -6.96 -28.03
CA PHE A 134 -3.44 -5.69 -28.12
C PHE A 134 -2.57 -4.61 -28.75
N SER A 135 -3.16 -3.75 -29.59
CA SER A 135 -2.46 -2.57 -30.12
C SER A 135 -2.17 -1.54 -29.02
N VAL A 136 -1.30 -0.57 -29.32
CA VAL A 136 -1.02 0.58 -28.41
C VAL A 136 -2.32 1.32 -28.08
N GLU A 137 -3.14 1.61 -29.08
CA GLU A 137 -4.41 2.34 -28.92
C GLU A 137 -5.42 1.55 -28.07
N GLU A 138 -5.56 0.24 -28.32
CA GLU A 138 -6.44 -0.63 -27.55
C GLU A 138 -5.96 -0.74 -26.09
N THR A 139 -4.66 -0.89 -25.89
CA THR A 139 -4.06 -0.96 -24.55
C THR A 139 -4.26 0.36 -23.80
N ALA A 140 -3.99 1.50 -24.43
CA ALA A 140 -4.20 2.82 -23.85
C ALA A 140 -5.66 3.02 -23.39
N ARG A 141 -6.60 2.70 -24.26
CA ARG A 141 -8.04 2.79 -23.94
C ARG A 141 -8.44 1.87 -22.79
N ARG A 142 -7.93 0.62 -22.78
CA ARG A 142 -8.29 -0.36 -21.76
C ARG A 142 -7.69 -0.04 -20.39
N THR A 143 -6.46 0.43 -20.38
CA THR A 143 -5.74 0.75 -19.13
C THR A 143 -6.00 2.17 -18.64
N SER A 144 -6.67 2.99 -19.44
CA SER A 144 -6.85 4.43 -19.21
C SER A 144 -5.52 5.20 -19.12
N MET A 145 -4.44 4.63 -19.70
CA MET A 145 -3.12 5.25 -19.74
C MET A 145 -2.93 6.00 -21.06
N PRO A 146 -2.10 7.08 -21.08
CA PRO A 146 -1.75 7.76 -22.33
C PRO A 146 -1.01 6.80 -23.30
N GLU A 147 -1.25 6.94 -24.61
CA GLU A 147 -0.54 6.13 -25.62
C GLU A 147 0.98 6.26 -25.55
N GLU A 148 1.47 7.45 -25.19
CA GLU A 148 2.91 7.67 -25.00
C GLU A 148 3.48 6.79 -23.89
N PHE A 149 2.78 6.68 -22.75
CA PHE A 149 3.15 5.77 -21.68
C PHE A 149 3.15 4.31 -22.16
N VAL A 150 2.11 3.91 -22.92
CA VAL A 150 2.04 2.54 -23.48
C VAL A 150 3.22 2.25 -24.43
N ARG A 151 3.60 3.22 -25.28
CA ARG A 151 4.77 3.08 -26.17
C ARG A 151 6.10 2.97 -25.42
N GLN A 152 6.23 3.62 -24.25
CA GLN A 152 7.43 3.52 -23.41
C GLN A 152 7.56 2.15 -22.73
N CYS A 153 6.46 1.42 -22.56
CA CYS A 153 6.44 0.09 -21.95
C CYS A 153 6.61 -1.05 -22.96
N ALA A 154 6.60 -0.76 -24.28
CA ALA A 154 6.61 -1.74 -25.39
C ALA A 154 7.97 -2.40 -25.62
#